data_ab11a73479084edf5a36726a7dc21fcd
#
_entry.id   ab11a73479084edf5a36726a7dc21fcd
#
_cell.length_a   1.000
_cell.length_b   1.000
_cell.length_c   1.000
_cell.angle_alpha   90.00
_cell.angle_beta   90.00
_cell.angle_gamma   90.00
#
_symmetry.space_group_name_H-M   'P 1'
#
loop_
_entity.id
_entity.type
_entity.pdbx_description
1 polymer ?
#
loop_
_entity_poly.entity_id
_entity_poly.type
_entity_poly.pdbx_seq_one_letter_code
_entity_poly.pdbx_strand_id
1 'polypeptide(L)'
;MPRTHLHLPIIRSNNITSTTYLRSIAFDVVLAVWTCLFAIGIPWFAVVGGSEQAIRAVTRLWARGLLESLRVVVGLKHLETGHPCQTPCLIISNHQSTWETLAFLVLAPDVAIVAKKELLNIPVLGWYLRRSPMIIIDRASGAKSFSIMLEQSRQALSQGRSVLIFPEGSRKGPFEPVKFKRGAGLLYKHLGVPALPVALNSGCFWSTAASGPKTAGTIAVSYLPIIPPGLTEAEFTSMTESMLEAERSRISMAA
;
A
#
# COMPACT_ATOMS: atom_id res chain seq x y z
N MET A 1 20.36 -33.98 24.80
CA MET A 1 19.96 -32.75 24.09
C MET A 1 18.47 -32.61 24.22
N PRO A 2 17.92 -31.62 24.94
CA PRO A 2 16.48 -31.42 25.07
C PRO A 2 15.93 -30.79 23.79
N ARG A 3 14.87 -31.42 23.25
CA ARG A 3 14.08 -30.86 22.14
C ARG A 3 13.30 -29.66 22.67
N THR A 4 13.71 -28.45 22.32
CA THR A 4 12.92 -27.23 22.52
C THR A 4 11.66 -27.34 21.66
N HIS A 5 10.52 -27.63 22.29
CA HIS A 5 9.22 -27.47 21.66
C HIS A 5 9.03 -25.98 21.36
N LEU A 6 9.13 -25.61 20.07
CA LEU A 6 8.67 -24.32 19.59
C LEU A 6 7.15 -24.26 19.89
N HIS A 7 6.76 -23.51 20.90
CA HIS A 7 5.38 -23.08 21.07
C HIS A 7 5.04 -22.16 19.89
N LEU A 8 4.39 -22.71 18.86
CA LEU A 8 3.72 -21.91 17.86
C LEU A 8 2.65 -21.09 18.61
N PRO A 9 2.62 -19.75 18.45
CA PRO A 9 1.60 -18.95 19.08
C PRO A 9 0.23 -19.41 18.56
N ILE A 10 -0.70 -19.60 19.48
CA ILE A 10 -2.10 -19.90 19.18
C ILE A 10 -2.60 -18.73 18.35
N ILE A 11 -2.75 -18.95 17.02
CA ILE A 11 -3.42 -18.02 16.13
C ILE A 11 -4.82 -17.86 16.71
N ARG A 12 -5.12 -16.69 17.31
CA ARG A 12 -6.50 -16.33 17.59
C ARG A 12 -7.21 -16.35 16.24
N SER A 13 -7.97 -17.42 15.98
CA SER A 13 -8.94 -17.40 14.90
C SER A 13 -9.88 -16.24 15.24
N ASN A 14 -9.74 -15.12 14.57
CA ASN A 14 -10.76 -14.07 14.65
C ASN A 14 -12.06 -14.75 14.25
N ASN A 15 -12.88 -15.10 15.24
CA ASN A 15 -14.18 -15.68 14.99
C ASN A 15 -14.97 -14.69 14.15
N ILE A 16 -15.04 -14.98 12.84
CA ILE A 16 -15.79 -14.18 11.90
C ILE A 16 -17.26 -14.37 12.25
N THR A 17 -17.82 -13.41 12.96
CA THR A 17 -19.21 -13.41 13.42
C THR A 17 -20.13 -12.86 12.32
N SER A 18 -21.43 -13.12 12.43
CA SER A 18 -22.45 -12.51 11.57
C SER A 18 -22.35 -10.97 11.59
N THR A 19 -22.01 -10.38 12.74
CA THR A 19 -21.78 -8.95 12.88
C THR A 19 -20.58 -8.46 12.05
N THR A 20 -19.51 -9.25 11.96
CA THR A 20 -18.34 -8.93 11.10
C THR A 20 -18.73 -8.88 9.63
N TYR A 21 -19.52 -9.84 9.17
CA TYR A 21 -20.02 -9.84 7.79
C TYR A 21 -20.93 -8.65 7.51
N LEU A 22 -21.88 -8.35 8.40
CA LEU A 22 -22.80 -7.22 8.24
C LEU A 22 -22.02 -5.88 8.16
N ARG A 23 -21.04 -5.67 9.04
CA ARG A 23 -20.18 -4.47 9.01
C ARG A 23 -19.34 -4.40 7.73
N SER A 24 -18.84 -5.53 7.25
CA SER A 24 -18.08 -5.59 6.00
C SER A 24 -18.96 -5.23 4.79
N ILE A 25 -20.18 -5.77 4.71
CA ILE A 25 -21.16 -5.44 3.68
C ILE A 25 -21.56 -3.96 3.76
N ALA A 26 -21.85 -3.45 4.96
CA ALA A 26 -22.16 -2.04 5.16
C ALA A 26 -21.02 -1.13 4.66
N PHE A 27 -19.77 -1.47 4.96
CA PHE A 27 -18.61 -0.76 4.42
C PHE A 27 -18.53 -0.86 2.89
N ASP A 28 -18.77 -2.04 2.30
CA ASP A 28 -18.72 -2.21 0.84
C ASP A 28 -19.81 -1.39 0.13
N VAL A 29 -20.99 -1.25 0.75
CA VAL A 29 -22.05 -0.34 0.27
C VAL A 29 -21.58 1.11 0.37
N VAL A 30 -21.00 1.52 1.51
CA VAL A 30 -20.45 2.88 1.66
C VAL A 30 -19.34 3.13 0.63
N LEU A 31 -18.43 2.18 0.41
CA LEU A 31 -17.40 2.26 -0.61
C LEU A 31 -18.00 2.51 -2.00
N ALA A 32 -19.03 1.75 -2.38
CA ALA A 32 -19.69 1.90 -3.68
C ALA A 32 -20.37 3.28 -3.81
N VAL A 33 -21.20 3.67 -2.84
CA VAL A 33 -21.91 4.96 -2.84
C VAL A 33 -20.92 6.12 -2.84
N TRP A 34 -19.93 6.10 -1.96
CA TRP A 34 -18.90 7.14 -1.87
C TRP A 34 -18.12 7.28 -3.18
N THR A 35 -17.73 6.15 -3.79
CA THR A 35 -17.05 6.16 -5.10
C THR A 35 -17.94 6.70 -6.21
N CYS A 36 -19.24 6.37 -6.22
CA CYS A 36 -20.21 6.94 -7.17
C CYS A 36 -20.35 8.46 -7.02
N LEU A 37 -20.35 8.98 -5.79
CA LEU A 37 -20.39 10.43 -5.56
C LEU A 37 -19.16 11.12 -6.16
N PHE A 38 -17.98 10.53 -6.05
CA PHE A 38 -16.77 11.06 -6.70
C PHE A 38 -16.80 10.94 -8.22
N ALA A 39 -17.58 10.00 -8.77
CA ALA A 39 -17.79 9.90 -10.22
C ALA A 39 -18.53 11.12 -10.79
N ILE A 40 -19.39 11.79 -10.02
CA ILE A 40 -20.11 13.01 -10.42
C ILE A 40 -19.13 14.15 -10.76
N GLY A 41 -17.97 14.20 -10.11
CA GLY A 41 -16.93 15.18 -10.42
C GLY A 41 -16.19 14.94 -11.74
N ILE A 42 -16.29 13.74 -12.34
CA ILE A 42 -15.55 13.39 -13.56
C ILE A 42 -15.89 14.30 -14.75
N PRO A 43 -17.18 14.56 -15.09
CA PRO A 43 -17.52 15.46 -16.19
C PRO A 43 -16.97 16.87 -15.98
N TRP A 44 -17.02 17.38 -14.75
CA TRP A 44 -16.46 18.68 -14.40
C TRP A 44 -14.95 18.76 -14.71
N PHE A 45 -14.16 17.81 -14.18
CA PHE A 45 -12.73 17.76 -14.44
C PHE A 45 -12.39 17.46 -15.90
N ALA A 46 -13.25 16.78 -16.64
CA ALA A 46 -13.08 16.52 -18.07
C ALA A 46 -13.24 17.80 -18.90
N VAL A 47 -14.17 18.69 -18.51
CA VAL A 47 -14.48 19.93 -19.24
C VAL A 47 -13.54 21.07 -18.82
N VAL A 48 -13.33 21.26 -17.51
CA VAL A 48 -12.57 22.41 -16.98
C VAL A 48 -11.04 22.17 -17.03
N GLY A 49 -10.62 20.90 -17.21
CA GLY A 49 -9.18 20.56 -17.26
C GLY A 49 -8.54 20.68 -15.87
N GLY A 50 -8.93 19.85 -14.92
CA GLY A 50 -8.35 19.87 -13.57
C GLY A 50 -6.85 19.62 -13.58
N SER A 51 -6.09 20.42 -12.82
CA SER A 51 -4.66 20.18 -12.62
C SER A 51 -4.42 18.81 -11.94
N GLU A 52 -3.28 18.19 -12.19
CA GLU A 52 -2.89 16.94 -11.52
C GLU A 52 -2.94 17.07 -9.99
N GLN A 53 -2.57 18.24 -9.46
CA GLN A 53 -2.64 18.52 -8.02
C GLN A 53 -4.07 18.50 -7.50
N ALA A 54 -5.03 19.10 -8.22
CA ALA A 54 -6.45 19.06 -7.85
C ALA A 54 -6.99 17.62 -7.86
N ILE A 55 -6.63 16.85 -8.88
CA ILE A 55 -7.04 15.44 -8.98
C ILE A 55 -6.46 14.60 -7.83
N ARG A 56 -5.18 14.81 -7.48
CA ARG A 56 -4.55 14.16 -6.32
C ARG A 56 -5.24 14.55 -5.00
N ALA A 57 -5.59 15.82 -4.84
CA ALA A 57 -6.32 16.29 -3.64
C ALA A 57 -7.70 15.63 -3.52
N VAL A 58 -8.44 15.51 -4.62
CA VAL A 58 -9.74 14.82 -4.67
C VAL A 58 -9.59 13.33 -4.38
N THR A 59 -8.57 12.67 -4.96
CA THR A 59 -8.28 11.25 -4.69
C THR A 59 -7.92 11.03 -3.23
N ARG A 60 -7.17 11.95 -2.62
CA ARG A 60 -6.84 11.92 -1.19
C ARG A 60 -8.08 12.10 -0.31
N LEU A 61 -8.97 13.01 -0.67
CA LEU A 61 -10.25 13.21 0.04
C LEU A 61 -11.12 11.96 -0.03
N TRP A 62 -11.20 11.33 -1.21
CA TRP A 62 -11.88 10.05 -1.40
C TRP A 62 -11.30 8.96 -0.48
N ALA A 63 -9.97 8.80 -0.46
CA ALA A 63 -9.31 7.82 0.38
C ALA A 63 -9.53 8.09 1.88
N ARG A 64 -9.47 9.36 2.32
CA ARG A 64 -9.76 9.75 3.71
C ARG A 64 -11.17 9.37 4.11
N GLY A 65 -12.17 9.63 3.28
CA GLY A 65 -13.55 9.27 3.55
C GLY A 65 -13.73 7.76 3.71
N LEU A 66 -13.01 6.95 2.92
CA LEU A 66 -13.05 5.49 3.04
C LEU A 66 -12.34 4.99 4.31
N LEU A 67 -11.19 5.54 4.67
CA LEU A 67 -10.50 5.18 5.92
C LEU A 67 -11.35 5.56 7.14
N GLU A 68 -12.01 6.70 7.11
CA GLU A 68 -12.92 7.11 8.16
C GLU A 68 -14.16 6.21 8.23
N SER A 69 -14.71 5.81 7.09
CA SER A 69 -15.79 4.82 7.02
C SER A 69 -15.39 3.48 7.62
N LEU A 70 -14.17 3.01 7.37
CA LEU A 70 -13.64 1.80 8.02
C LEU A 70 -13.57 1.96 9.53
N ARG A 71 -13.15 3.12 10.00
CA ARG A 71 -13.08 3.43 11.43
C ARG A 71 -14.46 3.41 12.09
N VAL A 72 -15.46 4.03 11.46
CA VAL A 72 -16.80 4.19 12.04
C VAL A 72 -17.64 2.91 11.90
N VAL A 73 -17.66 2.30 10.71
CA VAL A 73 -18.54 1.16 10.39
C VAL A 73 -17.94 -0.15 10.89
N VAL A 74 -16.65 -0.37 10.62
CA VAL A 74 -15.97 -1.63 10.96
C VAL A 74 -15.33 -1.57 12.35
N GLY A 75 -14.87 -0.40 12.78
CA GLY A 75 -14.04 -0.24 13.97
C GLY A 75 -12.54 -0.48 13.68
N LEU A 76 -12.14 -0.37 12.41
CA LEU A 76 -10.76 -0.58 11.99
C LEU A 76 -10.01 0.75 11.97
N LYS A 77 -9.02 0.89 12.85
CA LYS A 77 -8.17 2.07 13.02
C LYS A 77 -6.77 1.80 12.51
N HIS A 78 -5.91 2.82 12.49
CA HIS A 78 -4.47 2.63 12.32
C HIS A 78 -3.69 3.44 13.36
N LEU A 79 -2.46 3.00 13.60
CA LEU A 79 -1.49 3.66 14.48
C LEU A 79 -0.14 3.68 13.78
N GLU A 80 0.41 4.88 13.65
CA GLU A 80 1.73 5.10 13.07
C GLU A 80 2.80 5.12 14.14
N THR A 81 3.95 4.48 13.84
CA THR A 81 5.16 4.50 14.69
C THR A 81 6.39 4.80 13.84
N GLY A 82 7.38 5.47 14.41
CA GLY A 82 8.53 5.97 13.65
C GLY A 82 8.22 7.27 12.93
N HIS A 83 9.00 7.60 11.90
CA HIS A 83 8.88 8.88 11.19
C HIS A 83 8.87 8.68 9.67
N PRO A 84 7.94 9.29 8.94
CA PRO A 84 7.98 9.31 7.48
C PRO A 84 9.20 10.09 6.98
N CYS A 85 9.57 9.84 5.72
CA CYS A 85 10.65 10.57 5.05
C CYS A 85 10.32 12.06 4.90
N GLN A 86 11.26 12.93 5.20
CA GLN A 86 11.09 14.39 5.06
C GLN A 86 11.35 14.86 3.62
N THR A 87 12.08 14.09 2.84
CA THR A 87 12.42 14.35 1.44
C THR A 87 11.85 13.25 0.56
N PRO A 88 11.69 13.48 -0.76
CA PRO A 88 11.28 12.44 -1.68
C PRO A 88 12.18 11.22 -1.60
N CYS A 89 11.58 10.04 -1.44
CA CYS A 89 12.27 8.78 -1.24
C CYS A 89 11.55 7.61 -1.91
N LEU A 90 12.21 6.46 -1.96
CA LEU A 90 11.59 5.21 -2.35
C LEU A 90 10.96 4.55 -1.12
N ILE A 91 9.64 4.58 -1.00
CA ILE A 91 8.90 3.88 0.05
C ILE A 91 8.70 2.41 -0.36
N ILE A 92 9.09 1.49 0.52
CA ILE A 92 8.98 0.06 0.29
C ILE A 92 8.14 -0.54 1.40
N SER A 93 6.96 -1.07 1.05
CA SER A 93 6.05 -1.64 2.04
C SER A 93 5.62 -3.04 1.67
N ASN A 94 5.45 -3.92 2.67
CA ASN A 94 4.78 -5.19 2.46
C ASN A 94 3.32 -4.99 2.05
N HIS A 95 2.75 -5.95 1.32
CA HIS A 95 1.42 -5.84 0.71
C HIS A 95 0.51 -6.98 1.18
N GLN A 96 -0.51 -6.68 1.97
CA GLN A 96 -1.37 -7.68 2.58
C GLN A 96 -2.86 -7.50 2.23
N SER A 97 -3.30 -6.26 2.04
CA SER A 97 -4.73 -5.97 1.82
C SER A 97 -4.96 -4.82 0.84
N THR A 98 -6.21 -4.42 0.65
CA THR A 98 -6.56 -3.19 -0.09
C THR A 98 -6.31 -1.94 0.76
N TRP A 99 -6.28 -2.08 2.09
CA TRP A 99 -6.17 -0.97 3.03
C TRP A 99 -4.96 -0.09 2.74
N GLU A 100 -3.78 -0.67 2.56
CA GLU A 100 -2.54 0.09 2.35
C GLU A 100 -2.54 0.94 1.08
N THR A 101 -3.23 0.49 0.03
CA THR A 101 -3.39 1.29 -1.20
C THR A 101 -4.20 2.56 -0.95
N LEU A 102 -5.21 2.50 -0.07
CA LEU A 102 -5.98 3.67 0.36
C LEU A 102 -5.18 4.51 1.35
N ALA A 103 -4.54 3.86 2.32
CA ALA A 103 -3.83 4.52 3.40
C ALA A 103 -2.66 5.37 2.90
N PHE A 104 -1.83 4.85 2.00
CA PHE A 104 -0.69 5.60 1.49
C PHE A 104 -1.06 6.85 0.68
N LEU A 105 -2.26 6.92 0.10
CA LEU A 105 -2.76 8.17 -0.50
C LEU A 105 -2.94 9.28 0.54
N VAL A 106 -3.07 8.92 1.81
CA VAL A 106 -3.26 9.86 2.93
C VAL A 106 -1.98 10.02 3.74
N LEU A 107 -1.30 8.92 4.06
CA LEU A 107 -0.10 8.87 4.90
C LEU A 107 1.15 9.44 4.20
N ALA A 108 1.23 9.27 2.88
CA ALA A 108 2.32 9.84 2.07
C ALA A 108 1.72 10.77 0.98
N PRO A 109 1.42 12.03 1.32
CA PRO A 109 0.83 12.98 0.37
C PRO A 109 1.63 13.07 -0.92
N ASP A 110 0.90 13.07 -2.04
CA ASP A 110 1.46 13.14 -3.40
C ASP A 110 2.36 11.96 -3.81
N VAL A 111 2.28 10.83 -3.09
CA VAL A 111 3.01 9.60 -3.45
C VAL A 111 2.64 9.11 -4.86
N ALA A 112 3.64 8.66 -5.60
CA ALA A 112 3.48 7.93 -6.86
C ALA A 112 3.50 6.42 -6.59
N ILE A 113 2.35 5.78 -6.60
CA ILE A 113 2.23 4.35 -6.30
C ILE A 113 2.49 3.54 -7.57
N VAL A 114 3.37 2.54 -7.48
CA VAL A 114 3.56 1.55 -8.55
C VAL A 114 2.36 0.62 -8.59
N ALA A 115 1.57 0.73 -9.64
CA ALA A 115 0.30 0.04 -9.79
C ALA A 115 0.23 -0.76 -11.10
N LYS A 116 -0.54 -1.85 -11.10
CA LYS A 116 -0.72 -2.67 -12.29
C LYS A 116 -1.74 -2.05 -13.26
N LYS A 117 -1.50 -2.23 -14.57
CA LYS A 117 -2.34 -1.63 -15.62
C LYS A 117 -3.80 -2.05 -15.57
N GLU A 118 -4.11 -3.24 -15.07
CA GLU A 118 -5.48 -3.75 -14.97
C GLU A 118 -6.37 -2.89 -14.07
N LEU A 119 -5.78 -2.13 -13.13
CA LEU A 119 -6.54 -1.19 -12.30
C LEU A 119 -7.13 -0.03 -13.11
N LEU A 120 -6.58 0.26 -14.29
CA LEU A 120 -7.12 1.27 -15.20
C LEU A 120 -8.49 0.87 -15.78
N ASN A 121 -8.83 -0.42 -15.76
CA ASN A 121 -10.11 -0.93 -16.26
C ASN A 121 -11.24 -0.82 -15.23
N ILE A 122 -10.93 -0.47 -13.98
CA ILE A 122 -11.95 -0.26 -12.95
C ILE A 122 -12.60 1.11 -13.18
N PRO A 123 -13.94 1.17 -13.40
CA PRO A 123 -14.64 2.43 -13.57
C PRO A 123 -14.35 3.40 -12.43
N VAL A 124 -14.38 4.70 -12.67
CA VAL A 124 -14.06 5.77 -11.73
C VAL A 124 -12.59 5.73 -11.29
N LEU A 125 -12.16 4.66 -10.61
CA LEU A 125 -10.77 4.52 -10.16
C LEU A 125 -9.78 4.64 -11.32
N GLY A 126 -10.01 3.93 -12.42
CA GLY A 126 -9.14 3.98 -13.60
C GLY A 126 -9.08 5.36 -14.23
N TRP A 127 -10.18 6.12 -14.21
CA TRP A 127 -10.18 7.49 -14.68
C TRP A 127 -9.27 8.39 -13.81
N TYR A 128 -9.39 8.31 -12.49
CA TYR A 128 -8.54 9.07 -11.56
C TYR A 128 -7.07 8.64 -11.65
N LEU A 129 -6.79 7.34 -11.77
CA LEU A 129 -5.43 6.83 -11.90
C LEU A 129 -4.71 7.31 -13.19
N ARG A 130 -5.45 7.45 -14.31
CA ARG A 130 -4.87 8.01 -15.55
C ARG A 130 -4.49 9.48 -15.44
N ARG A 131 -5.19 10.23 -14.58
CA ARG A 131 -4.98 11.67 -14.38
C ARG A 131 -4.19 12.02 -13.12
N SER A 132 -4.11 11.11 -12.17
CA SER A 132 -3.16 11.17 -11.07
C SER A 132 -1.91 10.44 -11.53
N PRO A 133 -0.74 11.08 -11.66
CA PRO A 133 0.44 10.44 -12.23
C PRO A 133 0.98 9.35 -11.30
N MET A 134 0.30 8.20 -11.32
CA MET A 134 0.74 6.94 -10.74
C MET A 134 1.66 6.21 -11.72
N ILE A 135 2.51 5.34 -11.21
CA ILE A 135 3.45 4.56 -12.01
C ILE A 135 2.74 3.28 -12.45
N ILE A 136 2.28 3.26 -13.70
CA ILE A 136 1.49 2.15 -14.22
C ILE A 136 2.40 1.17 -14.97
N ILE A 137 2.38 -0.09 -14.53
CA ILE A 137 3.21 -1.14 -15.11
C ILE A 137 2.38 -2.32 -15.66
N ASP A 138 2.83 -2.83 -16.79
CA ASP A 138 2.39 -4.12 -17.35
C ASP A 138 3.36 -5.20 -16.92
N ARG A 139 3.02 -5.98 -15.91
CA ARG A 139 3.92 -7.01 -15.37
C ARG A 139 4.26 -8.12 -16.36
N ALA A 140 3.47 -8.32 -17.39
CA ALA A 140 3.74 -9.31 -18.43
C ALA A 140 4.87 -8.89 -19.38
N SER A 141 5.20 -7.60 -19.43
CA SER A 141 6.18 -7.05 -20.38
C SER A 141 7.64 -7.08 -19.88
N GLY A 142 7.95 -7.77 -18.80
CA GLY A 142 9.31 -8.03 -18.30
C GLY A 142 10.23 -6.79 -18.24
N ALA A 143 11.34 -6.81 -18.98
CA ALA A 143 12.33 -5.72 -18.98
C ALA A 143 11.76 -4.36 -19.41
N LYS A 144 10.80 -4.34 -20.35
CA LYS A 144 10.12 -3.11 -20.78
C LYS A 144 9.34 -2.46 -19.62
N SER A 145 8.66 -3.28 -18.82
CA SER A 145 7.97 -2.80 -17.62
C SER A 145 8.91 -2.16 -16.63
N PHE A 146 10.10 -2.74 -16.44
CA PHE A 146 11.11 -2.15 -15.54
C PHE A 146 11.60 -0.79 -16.05
N SER A 147 11.90 -0.66 -17.34
CA SER A 147 12.33 0.61 -17.92
C SER A 147 11.28 1.71 -17.75
N ILE A 148 10.00 1.39 -17.99
CA ILE A 148 8.87 2.31 -17.77
C ILE A 148 8.76 2.70 -16.29
N MET A 149 8.83 1.71 -15.39
CA MET A 149 8.78 1.95 -13.94
C MET A 149 9.91 2.87 -13.49
N LEU A 150 11.13 2.64 -13.95
CA LEU A 150 12.30 3.45 -13.60
C LEU A 150 12.14 4.90 -14.09
N GLU A 151 11.75 5.07 -15.35
CA GLU A 151 11.56 6.41 -15.94
C GLU A 151 10.47 7.21 -15.23
N GLN A 152 9.29 6.60 -15.03
CA GLN A 152 8.20 7.26 -14.32
C GLN A 152 8.54 7.54 -12.84
N SER A 153 9.35 6.68 -12.20
CA SER A 153 9.83 6.91 -10.85
C SER A 153 10.78 8.10 -10.78
N ARG A 154 11.71 8.23 -11.72
CA ARG A 154 12.60 9.40 -11.82
C ARG A 154 11.80 10.69 -12.03
N GLN A 155 10.81 10.65 -12.90
CA GLN A 155 9.91 11.78 -13.14
C GLN A 155 9.15 12.17 -11.87
N ALA A 156 8.60 11.20 -11.12
CA ALA A 156 7.93 11.49 -9.86
C ALA A 156 8.86 12.12 -8.83
N LEU A 157 10.06 11.58 -8.65
CA LEU A 157 11.07 12.11 -7.73
C LEU A 157 11.52 13.53 -8.11
N SER A 158 11.71 13.81 -9.40
CA SER A 158 12.07 15.16 -9.87
C SER A 158 10.95 16.21 -9.64
N GLN A 159 9.71 15.74 -9.50
CA GLN A 159 8.54 16.55 -9.12
C GLN A 159 8.37 16.70 -7.59
N GLY A 160 9.33 16.24 -6.79
CA GLY A 160 9.25 16.28 -5.34
C GLY A 160 8.33 15.22 -4.72
N ARG A 161 7.98 14.16 -5.46
CA ARG A 161 7.07 13.11 -5.03
C ARG A 161 7.83 11.85 -4.64
N SER A 162 7.47 11.24 -3.51
CA SER A 162 7.98 9.90 -3.18
C SER A 162 7.37 8.82 -4.07
N VAL A 163 8.09 7.73 -4.25
CA VAL A 163 7.62 6.56 -5.00
C VAL A 163 7.32 5.43 -4.02
N LEU A 164 6.13 4.83 -4.11
CA LEU A 164 5.76 3.66 -3.31
C LEU A 164 5.76 2.40 -4.18
N ILE A 165 6.47 1.38 -3.72
CA ILE A 165 6.43 0.05 -4.32
C ILE A 165 6.09 -1.01 -3.26
N PHE A 166 5.24 -1.97 -3.67
CA PHE A 166 5.01 -3.21 -2.95
C PHE A 166 5.87 -4.32 -3.60
N PRO A 167 7.03 -4.65 -3.00
CA PRO A 167 8.08 -5.43 -3.66
C PRO A 167 7.70 -6.88 -3.90
N GLU A 168 6.74 -7.41 -3.16
CA GLU A 168 6.22 -8.78 -3.30
C GLU A 168 5.46 -8.99 -4.62
N GLY A 169 4.96 -7.91 -5.20
CA GLY A 169 4.23 -7.92 -6.46
C GLY A 169 2.80 -8.48 -6.39
N SER A 170 2.37 -8.98 -5.26
CA SER A 170 1.00 -9.44 -4.97
C SER A 170 0.74 -9.36 -3.48
N ARG A 171 -0.53 -9.33 -3.08
CA ARG A 171 -0.90 -9.39 -1.66
C ARG A 171 -0.50 -10.74 -1.08
N LYS A 172 0.03 -10.70 0.15
CA LYS A 172 0.46 -11.87 0.93
C LYS A 172 -0.34 -11.96 2.23
N GLY A 173 -0.50 -13.17 2.72
CA GLY A 173 -1.11 -13.38 4.03
C GLY A 173 -0.27 -12.72 5.15
N PRO A 174 -0.90 -12.41 6.31
CA PRO A 174 -0.23 -11.69 7.40
C PRO A 174 0.98 -12.44 8.00
N PHE A 175 1.05 -13.74 7.79
CA PHE A 175 2.13 -14.61 8.28
C PHE A 175 2.99 -15.22 7.17
N GLU A 176 2.72 -14.88 5.91
CA GLU A 176 3.59 -15.30 4.80
C GLU A 176 4.90 -14.52 4.83
N PRO A 177 6.04 -15.15 4.51
CA PRO A 177 7.33 -14.47 4.46
C PRO A 177 7.36 -13.31 3.48
N VAL A 178 7.99 -12.21 3.86
CA VAL A 178 8.24 -11.07 2.98
C VAL A 178 9.33 -11.45 1.98
N LYS A 179 8.98 -11.55 0.70
CA LYS A 179 9.90 -11.89 -0.38
C LYS A 179 9.76 -10.94 -1.56
N PHE A 180 10.87 -10.33 -1.94
CA PHE A 180 10.91 -9.34 -3.00
C PHE A 180 11.01 -9.96 -4.39
N LYS A 181 10.30 -9.34 -5.33
CA LYS A 181 10.61 -9.47 -6.74
C LYS A 181 11.86 -8.65 -7.08
N ARG A 182 12.68 -9.13 -7.99
CA ARG A 182 13.93 -8.49 -8.39
C ARG A 182 13.81 -7.00 -8.73
N GLY A 183 12.67 -6.58 -9.26
CA GLY A 183 12.43 -5.18 -9.66
C GLY A 183 12.61 -4.15 -8.55
N ALA A 184 12.38 -4.50 -7.28
CA ALA A 184 12.51 -3.56 -6.17
C ALA A 184 13.97 -3.18 -5.89
N GLY A 185 14.86 -4.18 -5.83
CA GLY A 185 16.29 -3.97 -5.62
C GLY A 185 16.94 -3.22 -6.80
N LEU A 186 16.56 -3.58 -8.03
CA LEU A 186 16.99 -2.86 -9.23
C LEU A 186 16.52 -1.40 -9.21
N LEU A 187 15.26 -1.16 -8.82
CA LEU A 187 14.71 0.19 -8.76
C LEU A 187 15.50 1.05 -7.76
N TYR A 188 15.73 0.56 -6.54
CA TYR A 188 16.56 1.24 -5.54
C TYR A 188 17.93 1.59 -6.08
N LYS A 189 18.65 0.61 -6.65
CA LYS A 189 19.99 0.81 -7.20
C LYS A 189 20.04 1.90 -8.28
N HIS A 190 19.04 1.94 -9.19
CA HIS A 190 19.05 2.87 -10.32
C HIS A 190 18.46 4.24 -10.01
N LEU A 191 17.68 4.38 -8.93
CA LEU A 191 17.16 5.68 -8.50
C LEU A 191 18.19 6.47 -7.72
N GLY A 192 19.04 5.82 -6.93
CA GLY A 192 20.08 6.48 -6.13
C GLY A 192 19.51 7.44 -5.07
N VAL A 193 18.31 7.16 -4.56
CA VAL A 193 17.65 7.93 -3.49
C VAL A 193 17.52 7.10 -2.22
N PRO A 194 17.32 7.74 -1.05
CA PRO A 194 17.05 6.99 0.18
C PRO A 194 15.80 6.11 0.04
N ALA A 195 15.80 4.96 0.72
CA ALA A 195 14.64 4.10 0.80
C ALA A 195 14.09 4.06 2.23
N LEU A 196 12.75 4.14 2.36
CA LEU A 196 12.01 4.05 3.61
C LEU A 196 11.23 2.75 3.65
N PRO A 197 11.67 1.73 4.40
CA PRO A 197 10.87 0.54 4.63
C PRO A 197 9.71 0.85 5.57
N VAL A 198 8.51 0.34 5.26
CA VAL A 198 7.29 0.52 6.07
C VAL A 198 6.62 -0.84 6.25
N ALA A 199 6.57 -1.31 7.49
CA ALA A 199 5.93 -2.58 7.83
C ALA A 199 4.48 -2.37 8.25
N LEU A 200 3.60 -3.30 7.82
CA LEU A 200 2.16 -3.28 8.04
C LEU A 200 1.67 -4.65 8.50
N ASN A 201 0.60 -4.66 9.30
CA ASN A 201 -0.15 -5.87 9.67
C ASN A 201 -1.60 -5.85 9.19
N SER A 202 -1.89 -5.13 8.12
CA SER A 202 -3.25 -4.93 7.60
C SER A 202 -3.98 -6.23 7.27
N GLY A 203 -3.24 -7.27 6.86
CA GLY A 203 -3.78 -8.60 6.55
C GLY A 203 -4.39 -9.33 7.75
N CYS A 204 -4.07 -8.94 8.98
CA CYS A 204 -4.72 -9.46 10.19
C CYS A 204 -6.18 -9.00 10.30
N PHE A 205 -6.54 -7.90 9.66
CA PHE A 205 -7.86 -7.26 9.78
C PHE A 205 -8.65 -7.21 8.48
N TRP A 206 -7.98 -7.20 7.35
CA TRP A 206 -8.60 -7.22 6.03
C TRP A 206 -7.88 -8.24 5.16
N SER A 207 -8.59 -9.28 4.75
CA SER A 207 -8.01 -10.38 3.97
C SER A 207 -7.40 -9.92 2.64
N THR A 208 -6.56 -10.77 2.06
CA THR A 208 -5.94 -10.51 0.73
C THR A 208 -6.97 -10.29 -0.38
N ALA A 209 -8.17 -10.89 -0.26
CA ALA A 209 -9.29 -10.64 -1.15
C ALA A 209 -9.93 -9.28 -0.84
N ALA A 210 -10.12 -8.44 -1.86
CA ALA A 210 -10.68 -7.10 -1.68
C ALA A 210 -12.10 -7.14 -1.06
N SER A 211 -12.91 -8.13 -1.43
CA SER A 211 -14.26 -8.36 -0.91
C SER A 211 -14.31 -9.22 0.35
N GLY A 212 -13.15 -9.60 0.90
CA GLY A 212 -13.08 -10.41 2.11
C GLY A 212 -13.56 -9.65 3.35
N PRO A 213 -13.84 -10.40 4.45
CA PRO A 213 -14.28 -9.79 5.69
C PRO A 213 -13.26 -8.81 6.24
N LYS A 214 -13.78 -7.75 6.86
CA LYS A 214 -12.99 -6.72 7.54
C LYS A 214 -13.34 -6.77 9.02
N THR A 215 -12.34 -6.91 9.87
CA THR A 215 -12.51 -7.01 11.33
C THR A 215 -12.09 -5.73 12.02
N ALA A 216 -12.73 -5.44 13.15
CA ALA A 216 -12.33 -4.33 14.01
C ALA A 216 -10.93 -4.57 14.57
N GLY A 217 -10.18 -3.49 14.80
CA GLY A 217 -8.86 -3.53 15.38
C GLY A 217 -8.00 -2.33 15.01
N THR A 218 -6.69 -2.47 15.20
CA THR A 218 -5.74 -1.39 14.91
C THR A 218 -4.62 -1.90 14.02
N ILE A 219 -4.58 -1.39 12.79
CA ILE A 219 -3.47 -1.64 11.87
C ILE A 219 -2.26 -0.84 12.33
N ALA A 220 -1.15 -1.52 12.59
CA ALA A 220 0.12 -0.87 12.83
C ALA A 220 0.79 -0.48 11.50
N VAL A 221 1.26 0.77 11.43
CA VAL A 221 2.08 1.30 10.35
C VAL A 221 3.42 1.69 10.95
N SER A 222 4.45 0.91 10.69
CA SER A 222 5.76 1.07 11.30
C SER A 222 6.77 1.59 10.26
N TYR A 223 7.18 2.85 10.41
CA TYR A 223 8.26 3.44 9.61
C TYR A 223 9.59 3.00 10.19
N LEU A 224 10.38 2.27 9.41
CA LEU A 224 11.67 1.73 9.82
C LEU A 224 12.82 2.70 9.50
N PRO A 225 14.04 2.44 10.00
CA PRO A 225 15.17 3.29 9.68
C PRO A 225 15.39 3.43 8.17
N ILE A 226 15.66 4.66 7.74
CA ILE A 226 15.94 4.98 6.34
C ILE A 226 17.23 4.29 5.90
N ILE A 227 17.19 3.66 4.73
CA ILE A 227 18.35 3.04 4.08
C ILE A 227 18.93 4.08 3.12
N PRO A 228 20.19 4.52 3.31
CA PRO A 228 20.84 5.47 2.42
C PRO A 228 21.08 4.85 1.04
N PRO A 229 21.23 5.63 -0.04
CA PRO A 229 21.62 5.10 -1.33
C PRO A 229 23.04 4.55 -1.31
N GLY A 230 23.37 3.63 -2.23
CA GLY A 230 24.73 3.13 -2.44
C GLY A 230 24.93 1.64 -2.17
N LEU A 231 23.95 0.94 -1.58
CA LEU A 231 24.02 -0.52 -1.45
C LEU A 231 23.87 -1.21 -2.81
N THR A 232 24.43 -2.39 -2.94
CA THR A 232 24.17 -3.27 -4.07
C THR A 232 22.71 -3.78 -4.04
N GLU A 233 22.20 -4.26 -5.17
CA GLU A 233 20.87 -4.86 -5.28
C GLU A 233 20.66 -5.98 -4.25
N ALA A 234 21.66 -6.84 -4.07
CA ALA A 234 21.58 -7.99 -3.17
C ALA A 234 21.59 -7.57 -1.70
N GLU A 235 22.49 -6.67 -1.29
CA GLU A 235 22.57 -6.14 0.07
C GLU A 235 21.27 -5.42 0.46
N PHE A 236 20.80 -4.53 -0.41
CA PHE A 236 19.55 -3.82 -0.19
C PHE A 236 18.37 -4.77 -0.03
N THR A 237 18.21 -5.74 -0.94
CA THR A 237 17.11 -6.70 -0.90
C THR A 237 17.14 -7.52 0.39
N SER A 238 18.29 -8.11 0.73
CA SER A 238 18.45 -8.94 1.93
C SER A 238 18.20 -8.15 3.22
N MET A 239 18.75 -6.95 3.33
CA MET A 239 18.56 -6.06 4.48
C MET A 239 17.07 -5.68 4.63
N THR A 240 16.46 -5.19 3.56
CA THR A 240 15.09 -4.69 3.61
C THR A 240 14.07 -5.80 3.84
N GLU A 241 14.26 -6.98 3.22
CA GLU A 241 13.44 -8.17 3.51
C GLU A 241 13.51 -8.53 5.00
N SER A 242 14.73 -8.58 5.57
CA SER A 242 14.92 -8.91 6.98
C SER A 242 14.28 -7.90 7.92
N MET A 243 14.43 -6.60 7.64
CA MET A 243 13.84 -5.53 8.43
C MET A 243 12.30 -5.59 8.40
N LEU A 244 11.72 -5.73 7.21
CA LEU A 244 10.26 -5.81 7.04
C LEU A 244 9.70 -7.10 7.65
N GLU A 245 10.37 -8.24 7.48
CA GLU A 245 9.93 -9.52 8.04
C GLU A 245 9.93 -9.50 9.57
N ALA A 246 11.00 -9.00 10.20
CA ALA A 246 11.11 -8.91 11.64
C ALA A 246 10.00 -8.02 12.22
N GLU A 247 9.82 -6.83 11.68
CA GLU A 247 8.83 -5.88 12.18
C GLU A 247 7.40 -6.34 11.87
N ARG A 248 7.11 -6.80 10.63
CA ARG A 248 5.81 -7.38 10.27
C ARG A 248 5.42 -8.51 11.23
N SER A 249 6.36 -9.40 11.55
CA SER A 249 6.11 -10.50 12.49
C SER A 249 5.79 -9.96 13.88
N ARG A 250 6.57 -9.01 14.39
CA ARG A 250 6.36 -8.39 15.69
C ARG A 250 4.97 -7.75 15.82
N ILE A 251 4.58 -6.92 14.84
CA ILE A 251 3.29 -6.21 14.88
C ILE A 251 2.09 -7.11 14.58
N SER A 252 2.29 -8.22 13.83
CA SER A 252 1.23 -9.18 13.55
C SER A 252 0.94 -10.12 14.75
N MET A 253 1.95 -10.40 15.58
CA MET A 253 1.76 -11.14 16.83
C MET A 253 1.06 -10.33 17.92
N ALA A 254 1.10 -9.01 17.83
CA ALA A 254 0.45 -8.09 18.76
C ALA A 254 -0.98 -7.69 18.35
N ALA A 255 -1.49 -8.22 17.22
CA ALA A 255 -2.78 -7.84 16.62
C ALA A 255 -4.00 -8.59 17.20
#